data_1256ec88b6d597ae7f1c5adb8cd1603d
#
_entry.id   1256ec88b6d597ae7f1c5adb8cd1603d
#
_cell.length_a   1.000
_cell.length_b   1.000
_cell.length_c   1.000
_cell.angle_alpha   90.00
_cell.angle_beta   90.00
_cell.angle_gamma   90.00
#
_symmetry.space_group_name_H-M   'P 1'
#
loop_
_entity.id
_entity.type
_entity.pdbx_description
1 polymer ?
#
loop_
_entity_poly.entity_id
_entity_poly.type
_entity_poly.pdbx_seq_one_letter_code
_entity_poly.pdbx_strand_id
1 'polypeptide(L)'
;MSCRFRSERNAGPRSYATYRAASDRGDALPSVWETGFRVFSQSDEDGILLFLLASLGLGTQRFVDIDAGDGVTASNCANLAFNFSFEGLFVEADGSSIARGKAAYGAHPDTQSYPPKFVEAFVTRSSIDDVITGAGFEGDVDVLSIDIDGNDYWIWEAITCIRPRIVIIETHPELGLRDHVSPYRDDFDWRRAPAGEPVGASPAAMTRLAERLGYRLVGGNRLGFNTIYVRDGLGDARIPTIVVEDLFRYDRSGRLDTPGPPA
;
A
#
# COMPACT_ATOMS: atom_id res chain seq x y z
N MET A 1 -7.76 -27.85 3.25
CA MET A 1 -7.24 -26.47 3.09
C MET A 1 -5.94 -26.37 2.26
N SER A 2 -5.55 -27.37 1.49
CA SER A 2 -4.17 -27.43 0.95
C SER A 2 -4.00 -27.25 -0.58
N CYS A 3 -5.05 -27.28 -1.39
CA CYS A 3 -4.87 -27.28 -2.85
C CYS A 3 -5.11 -25.92 -3.53
N ARG A 4 -6.04 -25.09 -3.05
CA ARG A 4 -6.27 -23.72 -3.59
C ARG A 4 -5.12 -22.77 -3.25
N PHE A 5 -4.60 -22.83 -2.02
CA PHE A 5 -3.47 -22.00 -1.58
C PHE A 5 -2.15 -22.24 -2.37
N ARG A 6 -1.96 -23.40 -2.99
CA ARG A 6 -0.75 -23.68 -3.80
C ARG A 6 -0.80 -23.10 -5.21
N SER A 7 -1.98 -22.97 -5.82
CA SER A 7 -2.10 -22.38 -7.17
C SER A 7 -1.98 -20.86 -7.13
N GLU A 8 -2.49 -20.21 -6.08
CA GLU A 8 -2.42 -18.77 -5.90
C GLU A 8 -1.03 -18.29 -5.45
N ARG A 9 -0.31 -19.07 -4.62
CA ARG A 9 1.10 -18.77 -4.24
C ARG A 9 2.05 -18.71 -5.42
N ASN A 10 1.80 -19.41 -6.51
CA ASN A 10 2.64 -19.34 -7.72
C ASN A 10 2.26 -18.20 -8.66
N ALA A 11 1.14 -17.54 -8.46
CA ALA A 11 0.72 -16.42 -9.30
C ALA A 11 1.64 -15.21 -9.12
N GLY A 12 1.94 -14.83 -7.88
CA GLY A 12 2.79 -13.68 -7.56
C GLY A 12 4.18 -13.73 -8.19
N PRO A 13 5.03 -14.74 -7.88
CA PRO A 13 6.37 -14.85 -8.45
C PRO A 13 6.40 -14.97 -9.98
N ARG A 14 5.43 -15.64 -10.59
CA ARG A 14 5.33 -15.76 -12.05
C ARG A 14 4.95 -14.42 -12.70
N SER A 15 3.98 -13.71 -12.13
CA SER A 15 3.57 -12.40 -12.62
C SER A 15 4.71 -11.39 -12.51
N TYR A 16 5.40 -11.36 -11.38
CA TYR A 16 6.60 -10.54 -11.19
C TYR A 16 7.65 -10.83 -12.28
N ALA A 17 8.01 -12.09 -12.48
CA ALA A 17 9.00 -12.50 -13.48
C ALA A 17 8.58 -12.11 -14.90
N THR A 18 7.29 -12.22 -15.23
CA THR A 18 6.74 -11.83 -16.53
C THR A 18 6.85 -10.33 -16.75
N TYR A 19 6.41 -9.52 -15.80
CA TYR A 19 6.50 -8.05 -15.88
C TYR A 19 7.96 -7.58 -15.90
N ARG A 20 8.83 -8.19 -15.09
CA ARG A 20 10.25 -7.85 -15.05
C ARG A 20 10.90 -8.12 -16.40
N ALA A 21 10.68 -9.30 -16.99
CA ALA A 21 11.22 -9.66 -18.28
C ALA A 21 10.72 -8.73 -19.40
N ALA A 22 9.44 -8.35 -19.40
CA ALA A 22 8.88 -7.38 -20.35
C ALA A 22 9.53 -6.00 -20.18
N SER A 23 9.69 -5.56 -18.94
CA SER A 23 10.37 -4.30 -18.60
C SER A 23 11.83 -4.29 -19.07
N ASP A 24 12.57 -5.38 -18.89
CA ASP A 24 13.98 -5.48 -19.29
C ASP A 24 14.16 -5.47 -20.83
N ARG A 25 13.19 -6.00 -21.57
CA ARG A 25 13.18 -5.95 -23.03
C ARG A 25 12.72 -4.61 -23.60
N GLY A 26 12.15 -3.74 -22.77
CA GLY A 26 11.52 -2.50 -23.22
C GLY A 26 10.17 -2.70 -23.91
N ASP A 27 9.50 -3.83 -23.65
CA ASP A 27 8.16 -4.11 -24.18
C ASP A 27 7.13 -3.14 -23.55
N ALA A 28 6.01 -2.94 -24.22
CA ALA A 28 4.87 -2.22 -23.66
C ALA A 28 4.36 -2.97 -22.42
N LEU A 29 4.20 -2.23 -21.33
CA LEU A 29 3.65 -2.76 -20.08
C LEU A 29 2.14 -2.52 -20.02
N PRO A 30 1.37 -3.39 -19.31
CA PRO A 30 -0.05 -3.16 -19.07
C PRO A 30 -0.27 -1.90 -18.22
N SER A 31 -1.47 -1.39 -18.23
CA SER A 31 -1.90 -0.37 -17.29
C SER A 31 -1.92 -0.93 -15.87
N VAL A 32 -1.66 -0.10 -14.86
CA VAL A 32 -1.76 -0.48 -13.43
C VAL A 32 -3.12 -1.14 -13.14
N TRP A 33 -4.20 -0.68 -13.75
CA TRP A 33 -5.55 -1.21 -13.59
C TRP A 33 -5.75 -2.65 -14.07
N GLU A 34 -4.88 -3.13 -14.96
CA GLU A 34 -4.94 -4.48 -15.54
C GLU A 34 -4.11 -5.50 -14.75
N THR A 35 -3.37 -5.05 -13.74
CA THR A 35 -2.36 -5.86 -13.03
C THR A 35 -2.81 -6.37 -11.67
N GLY A 36 -3.98 -5.88 -11.21
CA GLY A 36 -4.52 -6.21 -9.91
C GLY A 36 -4.89 -7.68 -9.76
N PHE A 37 -4.47 -8.31 -8.69
CA PHE A 37 -4.95 -9.60 -8.20
C PHE A 37 -4.71 -9.69 -6.68
N ARG A 38 -5.41 -10.62 -6.04
CA ARG A 38 -5.38 -10.80 -4.58
C ARG A 38 -4.64 -12.08 -4.20
N VAL A 39 -3.73 -11.99 -3.23
CA VAL A 39 -3.12 -13.12 -2.51
C VAL A 39 -3.40 -12.97 -1.02
N PHE A 40 -2.99 -11.86 -0.41
CA PHE A 40 -3.15 -11.52 1.00
C PHE A 40 -3.93 -10.23 1.21
N SER A 41 -3.76 -9.24 0.35
CA SER A 41 -4.39 -7.91 0.47
C SER A 41 -5.91 -7.98 0.52
N GLN A 42 -6.55 -6.89 0.92
CA GLN A 42 -8.00 -6.82 1.04
C GLN A 42 -8.70 -6.89 -0.33
N SER A 43 -8.10 -6.30 -1.36
CA SER A 43 -8.64 -6.25 -2.72
C SER A 43 -7.63 -6.80 -3.74
N ASP A 44 -7.05 -5.97 -4.57
CA ASP A 44 -6.18 -6.35 -5.69
C ASP A 44 -4.78 -5.73 -5.63
N GLU A 45 -4.41 -5.19 -4.47
CA GLU A 45 -3.17 -4.48 -4.22
C GLU A 45 -1.93 -5.36 -4.42
N ASP A 46 -2.01 -6.65 -4.10
CA ASP A 46 -0.88 -7.59 -4.30
C ASP A 46 -0.36 -7.56 -5.74
N GLY A 47 -1.26 -7.61 -6.71
CA GLY A 47 -0.92 -7.60 -8.13
C GLY A 47 -0.30 -6.29 -8.56
N ILE A 48 -0.89 -5.18 -8.12
CA ILE A 48 -0.42 -3.83 -8.42
C ILE A 48 0.98 -3.60 -7.86
N LEU A 49 1.21 -3.94 -6.59
CA LEU A 49 2.53 -3.81 -5.97
C LEU A 49 3.59 -4.63 -6.69
N LEU A 50 3.29 -5.88 -7.06
CA LEU A 50 4.23 -6.72 -7.81
C LEU A 50 4.54 -6.17 -9.20
N PHE A 51 3.55 -5.61 -9.89
CA PHE A 51 3.75 -4.94 -11.18
C PHE A 51 4.68 -3.72 -11.04
N LEU A 52 4.44 -2.86 -10.04
CA LEU A 52 5.25 -1.68 -9.78
C LEU A 52 6.69 -2.08 -9.43
N LEU A 53 6.88 -3.04 -8.51
CA LEU A 53 8.20 -3.55 -8.14
C LEU A 53 8.93 -4.20 -9.32
N ALA A 54 8.22 -4.94 -10.18
CA ALA A 54 8.81 -5.52 -11.38
C ALA A 54 9.25 -4.44 -12.39
N SER A 55 8.45 -3.39 -12.54
CA SER A 55 8.73 -2.27 -13.46
C SER A 55 9.89 -1.41 -12.98
N LEU A 56 9.97 -1.15 -11.67
CA LEU A 56 11.02 -0.35 -11.04
C LEU A 56 12.29 -1.15 -10.73
N GLY A 57 12.21 -2.46 -10.68
CA GLY A 57 13.21 -3.33 -10.07
C GLY A 57 13.13 -3.32 -8.54
N LEU A 58 13.60 -4.37 -7.90
CA LEU A 58 13.72 -4.42 -6.44
C LEU A 58 14.81 -3.44 -5.99
N GLY A 59 14.53 -2.73 -4.91
CA GLY A 59 15.46 -1.81 -4.28
C GLY A 59 16.11 -2.43 -3.05
N THR A 60 15.71 -1.97 -1.87
CA THR A 60 16.24 -2.43 -0.59
C THR A 60 15.61 -3.75 -0.12
N GLN A 61 14.51 -4.16 -0.72
CA GLN A 61 13.63 -5.25 -0.28
C GLN A 61 13.16 -5.05 1.17
N ARG A 62 12.79 -3.81 1.50
CA ARG A 62 12.27 -3.44 2.81
C ARG A 62 10.90 -2.80 2.67
N PHE A 63 10.00 -3.09 3.62
CA PHE A 63 8.72 -2.42 3.72
C PHE A 63 8.40 -2.01 5.17
N VAL A 64 7.54 -1.00 5.29
CA VAL A 64 6.89 -0.59 6.53
C VAL A 64 5.38 -0.60 6.30
N ASP A 65 4.63 -1.25 7.19
CA ASP A 65 3.17 -1.38 7.15
C ASP A 65 2.60 -0.89 8.50
N ILE A 66 1.82 0.17 8.45
CA ILE A 66 1.26 0.86 9.62
C ILE A 66 -0.22 0.51 9.75
N ASP A 67 -0.61 0.10 10.95
CA ASP A 67 -1.89 -0.51 11.31
C ASP A 67 -2.09 -1.85 10.58
N ALA A 68 -1.08 -2.68 10.71
CA ALA A 68 -0.92 -3.88 9.90
C ALA A 68 -1.81 -5.06 10.35
N GLY A 69 -2.57 -4.93 11.42
CA GLY A 69 -3.33 -6.02 12.02
C GLY A 69 -2.42 -7.19 12.40
N ASP A 70 -2.73 -8.38 11.90
CA ASP A 70 -1.86 -9.55 12.08
C ASP A 70 -0.73 -9.65 11.03
N GLY A 71 -0.62 -8.68 10.13
CA GLY A 71 0.37 -8.65 9.05
C GLY A 71 0.18 -9.75 8.00
N VAL A 72 -0.96 -10.45 8.00
CA VAL A 72 -1.29 -11.54 7.06
C VAL A 72 -2.65 -11.34 6.43
N THR A 73 -3.67 -11.15 7.28
CA THR A 73 -5.06 -11.00 6.84
C THR A 73 -5.26 -9.58 6.30
N ALA A 74 -5.67 -9.47 5.04
CA ALA A 74 -5.87 -8.19 4.36
C ALA A 74 -4.62 -7.29 4.29
N SER A 75 -3.41 -7.82 4.53
CA SER A 75 -2.17 -7.06 4.51
C SER A 75 -1.68 -6.81 3.08
N ASN A 76 -1.33 -5.57 2.77
CA ASN A 76 -0.73 -5.17 1.50
C ASN A 76 0.73 -5.67 1.36
N CYS A 77 1.40 -5.95 2.49
CA CYS A 77 2.81 -6.31 2.52
C CYS A 77 3.10 -7.79 2.77
N ALA A 78 2.11 -8.60 3.19
CA ALA A 78 2.31 -10.01 3.50
C ALA A 78 2.91 -10.80 2.33
N ASN A 79 2.45 -10.55 1.11
CA ASN A 79 2.96 -11.21 -0.10
C ASN A 79 4.46 -10.95 -0.31
N LEU A 80 4.93 -9.76 0.01
CA LEU A 80 6.35 -9.39 -0.09
C LEU A 80 7.20 -10.15 0.92
N ALA A 81 6.71 -10.31 2.15
CA ALA A 81 7.40 -11.08 3.18
C ALA A 81 7.44 -12.58 2.85
N PHE A 82 6.27 -13.19 2.52
CA PHE A 82 6.18 -14.64 2.31
C PHE A 82 6.80 -15.12 1.00
N ASN A 83 6.69 -14.34 -0.08
CA ASN A 83 7.05 -14.82 -1.42
C ASN A 83 8.25 -14.13 -2.04
N PHE A 84 8.74 -13.01 -1.46
CA PHE A 84 9.83 -12.21 -2.02
C PHE A 84 10.94 -11.89 -1.01
N SER A 85 10.90 -12.48 0.19
CA SER A 85 11.94 -12.34 1.23
C SER A 85 12.24 -10.89 1.61
N PHE A 86 11.23 -10.03 1.64
CA PHE A 86 11.40 -8.66 2.11
C PHE A 86 11.60 -8.63 3.63
N GLU A 87 12.52 -7.80 4.09
CA GLU A 87 12.58 -7.39 5.50
C GLU A 87 11.41 -6.45 5.79
N GLY A 88 10.52 -6.85 6.71
CA GLY A 88 9.31 -6.12 7.02
C GLY A 88 9.28 -5.54 8.41
N LEU A 89 8.62 -4.38 8.54
CA LEU A 89 8.15 -3.82 9.81
C LEU A 89 6.63 -3.72 9.74
N PHE A 90 5.96 -4.40 10.65
CA PHE A 90 4.55 -4.27 10.94
C PHE A 90 4.38 -3.50 12.24
N VAL A 91 3.67 -2.37 12.19
CA VAL A 91 3.30 -1.57 13.36
C VAL A 91 1.81 -1.71 13.60
N GLU A 92 1.42 -2.06 14.81
CA GLU A 92 0.03 -2.35 15.16
C GLU A 92 -0.21 -2.02 16.64
N ALA A 93 -1.40 -1.50 16.98
CA ALA A 93 -1.75 -1.17 18.35
C ALA A 93 -2.32 -2.35 19.15
N ASP A 94 -2.93 -3.35 18.46
CA ASP A 94 -3.51 -4.52 19.12
C ASP A 94 -2.48 -5.65 19.30
N GLY A 95 -1.99 -5.82 20.51
CA GLY A 95 -1.07 -6.90 20.85
C GLY A 95 -1.58 -8.31 20.54
N SER A 96 -2.90 -8.52 20.47
CA SER A 96 -3.48 -9.82 20.11
C SER A 96 -3.32 -10.12 18.61
N SER A 97 -3.45 -9.11 17.77
CA SER A 97 -3.17 -9.18 16.33
C SER A 97 -1.69 -9.48 16.09
N ILE A 98 -0.81 -8.77 16.76
CA ILE A 98 0.64 -9.00 16.72
C ILE A 98 1.00 -10.45 17.10
N ALA A 99 0.39 -10.97 18.17
CA ALA A 99 0.66 -12.34 18.60
C ALA A 99 0.27 -13.38 17.52
N ARG A 100 -0.86 -13.17 16.83
CA ARG A 100 -1.29 -14.01 15.71
C ARG A 100 -0.30 -13.92 14.54
N GLY A 101 0.12 -12.70 14.19
CA GLY A 101 1.10 -12.48 13.12
C GLY A 101 2.43 -13.15 13.41
N LYS A 102 3.02 -12.92 14.58
CA LYS A 102 4.27 -13.56 14.99
C LYS A 102 4.18 -15.09 14.94
N ALA A 103 3.05 -15.68 15.35
CA ALA A 103 2.83 -17.12 15.26
C ALA A 103 2.76 -17.60 13.80
N ALA A 104 2.08 -16.88 12.92
CA ALA A 104 1.95 -17.24 11.51
C ALA A 104 3.31 -17.20 10.80
N TYR A 105 4.07 -16.13 10.93
CA TYR A 105 5.40 -15.99 10.32
C TYR A 105 6.44 -16.94 10.91
N GLY A 106 6.39 -17.18 12.23
CA GLY A 106 7.28 -18.15 12.89
C GLY A 106 7.02 -19.61 12.54
N ALA A 107 5.80 -19.93 12.10
CA ALA A 107 5.45 -21.28 11.67
C ALA A 107 5.68 -21.53 10.17
N HIS A 108 5.87 -20.49 9.37
CA HIS A 108 5.98 -20.64 7.92
C HIS A 108 7.45 -20.91 7.49
N PRO A 109 7.71 -21.95 6.67
CA PRO A 109 9.08 -22.33 6.29
C PRO A 109 9.92 -21.23 5.69
N ASP A 110 9.31 -20.32 4.90
CA ASP A 110 10.03 -19.29 4.17
C ASP A 110 10.34 -18.05 5.01
N THR A 111 9.69 -17.90 6.19
CA THR A 111 9.86 -16.72 7.06
C THR A 111 10.34 -17.05 8.47
N GLN A 112 10.28 -18.31 8.90
CA GLN A 112 10.59 -18.72 10.27
C GLN A 112 12.02 -18.33 10.74
N SER A 113 12.98 -18.29 9.81
CA SER A 113 14.38 -17.95 10.13
C SER A 113 14.61 -16.43 10.17
N TYR A 114 13.83 -15.68 9.44
CA TYR A 114 13.92 -14.21 9.32
C TYR A 114 12.50 -13.61 9.25
N PRO A 115 11.72 -13.71 10.34
CA PRO A 115 10.38 -13.18 10.37
C PRO A 115 10.41 -11.64 10.32
N PRO A 116 9.38 -11.01 9.76
CA PRO A 116 9.20 -9.57 9.89
C PRO A 116 9.17 -9.13 11.34
N LYS A 117 9.57 -7.88 11.59
CA LYS A 117 9.47 -7.25 12.90
C LYS A 117 8.03 -6.81 13.16
N PHE A 118 7.59 -6.97 14.40
CA PHE A 118 6.30 -6.48 14.88
C PHE A 118 6.54 -5.55 16.06
N VAL A 119 6.04 -4.32 15.94
CA VAL A 119 6.09 -3.30 17.00
C VAL A 119 4.66 -2.99 17.45
N GLU A 120 4.41 -3.13 18.75
CA GLU A 120 3.15 -2.73 19.36
C GLU A 120 3.19 -1.24 19.65
N ALA A 121 2.45 -0.45 18.90
CA ALA A 121 2.38 0.99 19.06
C ALA A 121 1.10 1.56 18.47
N PHE A 122 0.44 2.43 19.23
CA PHE A 122 -0.54 3.37 18.71
C PHE A 122 0.23 4.59 18.18
N VAL A 123 0.25 4.77 16.87
CA VAL A 123 1.06 5.79 16.22
C VAL A 123 0.40 7.17 16.25
N THR A 124 1.23 8.19 16.47
CA THR A 124 0.86 9.61 16.41
C THR A 124 1.85 10.35 15.53
N ARG A 125 1.54 11.59 15.15
CA ARG A 125 2.48 12.45 14.39
C ARG A 125 3.82 12.63 15.11
N SER A 126 3.82 12.64 16.45
CA SER A 126 5.02 12.85 17.24
C SER A 126 5.83 11.58 17.50
N SER A 127 5.22 10.39 17.34
CA SER A 127 5.87 9.11 17.67
C SER A 127 6.28 8.28 16.47
N ILE A 128 5.72 8.53 15.28
CA ILE A 128 5.88 7.64 14.14
C ILE A 128 7.33 7.44 13.70
N ASP A 129 8.12 8.51 13.63
CA ASP A 129 9.53 8.41 13.26
C ASP A 129 10.34 7.63 14.31
N ASP A 130 10.09 7.85 15.60
CA ASP A 130 10.75 7.11 16.68
C ASP A 130 10.39 5.62 16.66
N VAL A 131 9.15 5.27 16.34
CA VAL A 131 8.69 3.88 16.20
C VAL A 131 9.41 3.19 15.05
N ILE A 132 9.48 3.83 13.89
CA ILE A 132 10.13 3.29 12.69
C ILE A 132 11.65 3.14 12.91
N THR A 133 12.32 4.19 13.41
CA THR A 133 13.76 4.18 13.63
C THR A 133 14.17 3.25 14.77
N GLY A 134 13.36 3.19 15.84
CA GLY A 134 13.55 2.23 16.94
C GLY A 134 13.49 0.77 16.49
N ALA A 135 12.80 0.46 15.42
CA ALA A 135 12.79 -0.85 14.78
C ALA A 135 13.97 -1.07 13.81
N GLY A 136 14.83 -0.06 13.60
CA GLY A 136 15.98 -0.11 12.70
C GLY A 136 15.64 0.12 11.23
N PHE A 137 14.57 0.89 10.97
CA PHE A 137 14.19 1.29 9.62
C PHE A 137 14.49 2.77 9.42
N GLU A 138 15.43 3.07 8.55
CA GLU A 138 15.82 4.43 8.14
C GLU A 138 16.19 4.47 6.65
N GLY A 139 16.06 5.64 6.05
CA GLY A 139 16.46 5.88 4.67
C GLY A 139 15.53 5.21 3.64
N ASP A 140 16.10 4.63 2.59
CA ASP A 140 15.29 4.07 1.50
C ASP A 140 14.58 2.77 1.92
N VAL A 141 13.29 2.68 1.61
CA VAL A 141 12.47 1.45 1.67
C VAL A 141 11.71 1.30 0.35
N ASP A 142 11.33 0.08 -0.02
CA ASP A 142 10.60 -0.13 -1.27
C ASP A 142 9.12 0.23 -1.12
N VAL A 143 8.48 -0.17 -0.03
CA VAL A 143 7.05 0.02 0.17
C VAL A 143 6.75 0.60 1.56
N LEU A 144 5.87 1.59 1.60
CA LEU A 144 5.16 2.06 2.78
C LEU A 144 3.67 1.81 2.57
N SER A 145 3.03 1.12 3.50
CA SER A 145 1.58 0.95 3.56
C SER A 145 1.05 1.66 4.80
N ILE A 146 -0.03 2.43 4.67
CA ILE A 146 -0.70 3.12 5.76
C ILE A 146 -2.21 2.94 5.60
N ASP A 147 -2.86 2.40 6.64
CA ASP A 147 -4.31 2.17 6.66
C ASP A 147 -4.78 2.21 8.13
N ILE A 148 -4.90 3.42 8.69
CA ILE A 148 -5.19 3.66 10.13
C ILE A 148 -6.57 4.26 10.36
N ASP A 149 -7.46 4.10 9.39
CA ASP A 149 -8.87 4.47 9.50
C ASP A 149 -9.13 5.97 9.81
N GLY A 150 -8.25 6.91 9.35
CA GLY A 150 -8.60 8.32 9.44
C GLY A 150 -7.49 9.34 9.69
N ASN A 151 -6.39 8.97 10.34
CA ASN A 151 -5.23 9.86 10.51
C ASN A 151 -4.15 9.67 9.42
N ASP A 152 -4.40 8.88 8.39
CA ASP A 152 -3.45 8.46 7.36
C ASP A 152 -2.66 9.62 6.75
N TYR A 153 -3.37 10.67 6.33
CA TYR A 153 -2.77 11.90 5.80
C TYR A 153 -1.73 12.49 6.75
N TRP A 154 -2.07 12.58 8.03
CA TRP A 154 -1.25 13.23 9.04
C TRP A 154 -0.05 12.39 9.44
N ILE A 155 -0.20 11.07 9.44
CA ILE A 155 0.90 10.15 9.71
C ILE A 155 1.87 10.15 8.53
N TRP A 156 1.39 10.08 7.28
CA TRP A 156 2.29 10.20 6.14
C TRP A 156 3.03 11.53 6.11
N GLU A 157 2.34 12.65 6.37
CA GLU A 157 2.96 13.97 6.45
C GLU A 157 4.09 14.03 7.51
N ALA A 158 3.95 13.29 8.59
CA ALA A 158 4.89 13.30 9.71
C ALA A 158 6.10 12.37 9.52
N ILE A 159 6.02 11.37 8.64
CA ILE A 159 7.12 10.44 8.38
C ILE A 159 8.25 11.16 7.63
N THR A 160 9.42 11.23 8.26
CA THR A 160 10.62 11.84 7.67
C THR A 160 11.85 10.92 7.69
N CYS A 161 11.83 9.88 8.51
CA CYS A 161 12.97 8.99 8.72
C CYS A 161 13.19 8.00 7.58
N ILE A 162 12.18 7.72 6.77
CA ILE A 162 12.26 6.81 5.62
C ILE A 162 11.87 7.52 4.31
N ARG A 163 12.33 6.95 3.18
CA ARG A 163 12.01 7.43 1.83
C ARG A 163 11.47 6.27 1.00
N PRO A 164 10.17 5.98 1.06
CA PRO A 164 9.55 4.90 0.29
C PRO A 164 9.69 5.14 -1.23
N ARG A 165 9.82 4.06 -1.98
CA ARG A 165 9.74 4.12 -3.45
C ARG A 165 8.30 4.07 -3.93
N ILE A 166 7.46 3.32 -3.20
CA ILE A 166 6.03 3.14 -3.43
C ILE A 166 5.32 3.40 -2.10
N VAL A 167 4.24 4.18 -2.15
CA VAL A 167 3.33 4.38 -1.02
C VAL A 167 1.95 3.88 -1.42
N ILE A 168 1.35 3.06 -0.58
CA ILE A 168 -0.05 2.65 -0.66
C ILE A 168 -0.74 3.14 0.61
N ILE A 169 -1.83 3.88 0.44
CA ILE A 169 -2.44 4.58 1.57
C ILE A 169 -3.96 4.67 1.42
N GLU A 170 -4.67 4.50 2.54
CA GLU A 170 -6.11 4.62 2.57
C GLU A 170 -6.55 6.06 2.26
N THR A 171 -7.60 6.16 1.48
CA THR A 171 -8.34 7.39 1.20
C THR A 171 -9.84 7.09 1.17
N HIS A 172 -10.63 8.14 1.33
CA HIS A 172 -12.09 8.04 1.35
C HIS A 172 -12.69 8.48 0.01
N PRO A 173 -12.92 7.53 -0.93
CA PRO A 173 -13.39 7.84 -2.29
C PRO A 173 -14.79 8.48 -2.32
N GLU A 174 -15.60 8.29 -1.28
CA GLU A 174 -16.90 8.98 -1.13
C GLU A 174 -16.77 10.49 -0.97
N LEU A 175 -15.59 10.99 -0.60
CA LEU A 175 -15.27 12.41 -0.57
C LEU A 175 -14.98 12.97 -1.98
N GLY A 176 -14.74 12.09 -2.96
CA GLY A 176 -14.56 12.44 -4.36
C GLY A 176 -13.38 13.39 -4.60
N LEU A 177 -13.62 14.38 -5.45
CA LEU A 177 -12.62 15.41 -5.80
C LEU A 177 -12.57 16.58 -4.82
N ARG A 178 -13.33 16.55 -3.74
CA ARG A 178 -13.30 17.61 -2.72
C ARG A 178 -11.94 17.64 -2.04
N ASP A 179 -11.46 18.83 -1.74
CA ASP A 179 -10.28 19.02 -0.89
C ASP A 179 -10.67 18.87 0.57
N HIS A 180 -10.60 17.65 1.08
CA HIS A 180 -11.02 17.36 2.45
C HIS A 180 -9.96 16.54 3.17
N VAL A 181 -9.63 16.97 4.39
CA VAL A 181 -8.86 16.22 5.38
C VAL A 181 -9.51 16.43 6.72
N SER A 182 -9.84 15.35 7.40
CA SER A 182 -10.34 15.42 8.78
C SER A 182 -9.29 16.00 9.70
N PRO A 183 -9.67 16.83 10.70
CA PRO A 183 -8.71 17.38 11.66
C PRO A 183 -7.94 16.28 12.39
N TYR A 184 -6.64 16.47 12.56
CA TYR A 184 -5.80 15.56 13.32
C TYR A 184 -6.22 15.47 14.78
N ARG A 185 -6.19 14.26 15.33
CA ARG A 185 -6.41 13.98 16.74
C ARG A 185 -5.51 12.83 17.19
N ASP A 186 -4.75 13.04 18.27
CA ASP A 186 -3.88 11.99 18.84
C ASP A 186 -4.64 10.75 19.31
N ASP A 187 -5.90 10.92 19.74
CA ASP A 187 -6.78 9.88 20.26
C ASP A 187 -7.84 9.45 19.25
N PHE A 188 -7.58 9.64 17.96
CA PHE A 188 -8.59 9.35 16.94
C PHE A 188 -8.97 7.86 16.94
N ASP A 189 -10.28 7.61 16.97
CA ASP A 189 -10.88 6.29 16.81
C ASP A 189 -12.14 6.46 15.95
N TRP A 190 -12.09 5.95 14.72
CA TRP A 190 -13.19 6.06 13.76
C TRP A 190 -14.53 5.55 14.31
N ARG A 191 -14.48 4.56 15.23
CA ARG A 191 -15.68 4.01 15.89
C ARG A 191 -16.39 5.01 16.78
N ARG A 192 -15.71 6.08 17.16
CA ARG A 192 -16.24 7.19 17.98
C ARG A 192 -16.56 8.43 17.14
N ALA A 193 -16.30 8.40 15.85
CA ALA A 193 -16.64 9.50 14.96
C ALA A 193 -18.17 9.64 14.88
N PRO A 194 -18.72 10.86 14.90
CA PRO A 194 -20.16 11.07 14.74
C PRO A 194 -20.66 10.50 13.41
N ALA A 195 -21.82 9.84 13.44
CA ALA A 195 -22.39 9.25 12.24
C ALA A 195 -22.60 10.31 11.13
N GLY A 196 -22.04 10.07 9.95
CA GLY A 196 -22.15 10.95 8.78
C GLY A 196 -21.11 12.08 8.73
N GLU A 197 -20.22 12.19 9.71
CA GLU A 197 -19.05 13.05 9.54
C GLU A 197 -18.01 12.37 8.63
N PRO A 198 -17.44 13.11 7.66
CA PRO A 198 -16.35 12.58 6.84
C PRO A 198 -15.11 12.28 7.71
N VAL A 199 -14.56 11.10 7.56
CA VAL A 199 -13.35 10.66 8.26
C VAL A 199 -12.20 10.55 7.27
N GLY A 200 -10.96 10.82 7.69
CA GLY A 200 -9.77 10.67 6.87
C GLY A 200 -9.60 11.75 5.80
N ALA A 201 -8.97 11.39 4.70
CA ALA A 201 -8.66 12.30 3.61
C ALA A 201 -9.25 11.85 2.29
N SER A 202 -9.66 12.82 1.45
CA SER A 202 -10.07 12.55 0.08
C SER A 202 -8.86 12.17 -0.79
N PRO A 203 -9.06 11.42 -1.89
CA PRO A 203 -8.01 11.17 -2.87
C PRO A 203 -7.35 12.45 -3.40
N ALA A 204 -8.13 13.52 -3.57
CA ALA A 204 -7.61 14.81 -4.03
C ALA A 204 -6.68 15.48 -3.01
N ALA A 205 -7.05 15.47 -1.74
CA ALA A 205 -6.20 16.03 -0.67
C ALA A 205 -4.93 15.20 -0.47
N MET A 206 -5.05 13.86 -0.50
CA MET A 206 -3.92 12.94 -0.38
C MET A 206 -2.93 13.10 -1.54
N THR A 207 -3.44 13.27 -2.77
CA THR A 207 -2.57 13.49 -3.94
C THR A 207 -1.79 14.81 -3.82
N ARG A 208 -2.42 15.89 -3.31
CA ARG A 208 -1.68 17.13 -3.04
C ARG A 208 -0.61 16.98 -1.95
N LEU A 209 -0.86 16.16 -0.93
CA LEU A 209 0.19 15.83 0.04
C LEU A 209 1.33 15.09 -0.66
N ALA A 210 1.00 14.05 -1.43
CA ALA A 210 1.96 13.26 -2.19
C ALA A 210 2.88 14.15 -3.04
N GLU A 211 2.31 15.07 -3.82
CA GLU A 211 3.06 16.02 -4.65
C GLU A 211 4.03 16.88 -3.82
N ARG A 212 3.59 17.38 -2.65
CA ARG A 212 4.48 18.14 -1.75
C ARG A 212 5.63 17.30 -1.20
N LEU A 213 5.41 16.00 -1.04
CA LEU A 213 6.41 15.05 -0.53
C LEU A 213 7.30 14.47 -1.65
N GLY A 214 7.06 14.85 -2.93
CA GLY A 214 7.83 14.37 -4.08
C GLY A 214 7.36 13.01 -4.59
N TYR A 215 6.05 12.77 -4.59
CA TYR A 215 5.41 11.57 -5.13
C TYR A 215 4.33 11.94 -6.13
N ARG A 216 4.09 11.03 -7.08
CA ARG A 216 3.04 11.14 -8.08
C ARG A 216 2.04 10.00 -7.97
N LEU A 217 0.77 10.29 -8.22
CA LEU A 217 -0.30 9.29 -8.25
C LEU A 217 -0.14 8.40 -9.49
N VAL A 218 -0.18 7.09 -9.31
CA VAL A 218 -0.03 6.10 -10.41
C VAL A 218 -1.19 5.12 -10.51
N GLY A 219 -2.04 5.05 -9.49
CA GLY A 219 -3.20 4.16 -9.47
C GLY A 219 -3.90 4.11 -8.12
N GLY A 220 -4.79 3.17 -8.00
CA GLY A 220 -5.48 2.81 -6.78
C GLY A 220 -6.01 1.39 -6.89
N ASN A 221 -6.52 0.84 -5.80
CA ASN A 221 -7.18 -0.44 -5.84
C ASN A 221 -8.55 -0.36 -6.54
N ARG A 222 -9.04 -1.49 -7.01
CA ARG A 222 -10.32 -1.59 -7.73
C ARG A 222 -11.53 -1.08 -6.94
N LEU A 223 -11.47 -1.09 -5.61
CA LEU A 223 -12.54 -0.59 -4.75
C LEU A 223 -12.43 0.90 -4.43
N GLY A 224 -11.28 1.52 -4.76
CA GLY A 224 -11.06 2.96 -4.69
C GLY A 224 -10.67 3.50 -3.31
N PHE A 225 -10.53 2.65 -2.30
CA PHE A 225 -10.16 3.12 -0.96
C PHE A 225 -8.64 3.24 -0.75
N ASN A 226 -7.81 2.49 -1.51
CA ASN A 226 -6.36 2.65 -1.50
C ASN A 226 -5.89 3.42 -2.72
N THR A 227 -5.12 4.48 -2.51
CA THR A 227 -4.41 5.21 -3.56
C THR A 227 -2.93 4.84 -3.54
N ILE A 228 -2.29 4.83 -4.71
CA ILE A 228 -0.94 4.32 -4.88
C ILE A 228 -0.07 5.38 -5.54
N TYR A 229 1.04 5.69 -4.88
CA TYR A 229 1.99 6.71 -5.29
C TYR A 229 3.37 6.11 -5.52
N VAL A 230 4.08 6.68 -6.49
CA VAL A 230 5.49 6.36 -6.77
C VAL A 230 6.30 7.63 -6.59
N ARG A 231 7.48 7.52 -5.95
CA ARG A 231 8.40 8.64 -5.78
C ARG A 231 8.84 9.19 -7.13
N ASP A 232 8.89 10.52 -7.27
CA ASP A 232 9.29 11.21 -8.49
C ASP A 232 10.68 10.78 -8.97
N GLY A 233 10.85 10.72 -10.28
CA GLY A 233 12.08 10.26 -10.93
C GLY A 233 12.25 8.73 -10.99
N LEU A 234 11.32 7.95 -10.42
CA LEU A 234 11.33 6.50 -10.50
C LEU A 234 10.34 5.99 -11.56
N GLY A 235 10.86 5.40 -12.63
CA GLY A 235 10.02 4.73 -13.63
C GLY A 235 9.12 5.63 -14.47
N ASP A 236 9.40 6.93 -14.56
CA ASP A 236 8.56 7.93 -15.23
C ASP A 236 8.18 7.57 -16.68
N ALA A 237 9.11 6.93 -17.40
CA ALA A 237 8.86 6.48 -18.77
C ALA A 237 7.99 5.20 -18.87
N ARG A 238 7.74 4.50 -17.78
CA ARG A 238 7.08 3.17 -17.75
C ARG A 238 5.81 3.13 -16.96
N ILE A 239 5.72 3.97 -15.92
CA ILE A 239 4.57 4.05 -15.01
C ILE A 239 4.04 5.47 -15.13
N PRO A 240 2.98 5.70 -15.92
CA PRO A 240 2.44 7.03 -16.14
C PRO A 240 1.85 7.60 -14.85
N THR A 241 1.99 8.91 -14.68
CA THR A 241 1.19 9.68 -13.72
C THR A 241 -0.26 9.72 -14.20
N ILE A 242 -1.19 9.54 -13.30
CA ILE A 242 -2.62 9.71 -13.57
C ILE A 242 -3.16 10.92 -12.79
N VAL A 243 -4.31 11.42 -13.20
CA VAL A 243 -5.05 12.45 -12.44
C VAL A 243 -6.05 11.79 -11.50
N VAL A 244 -6.45 12.50 -10.45
CA VAL A 244 -7.35 11.96 -9.41
C VAL A 244 -8.67 11.49 -10.01
N GLU A 245 -9.16 12.17 -11.05
CA GLU A 245 -10.39 11.81 -11.80
C GLU A 245 -10.32 10.39 -12.38
N ASP A 246 -9.13 9.91 -12.73
CA ASP A 246 -8.97 8.58 -13.31
C ASP A 246 -9.28 7.48 -12.28
N LEU A 247 -9.11 7.72 -10.98
CA LEU A 247 -9.51 6.78 -9.91
C LEU A 247 -11.00 6.45 -9.93
N PHE A 248 -11.83 7.36 -10.45
CA PHE A 248 -13.29 7.23 -10.50
C PHE A 248 -13.84 6.76 -11.84
N ARG A 249 -12.97 6.63 -12.87
CA ARG A 249 -13.36 6.16 -14.22
C ARG A 249 -13.43 4.65 -14.33
N TYR A 250 -12.73 3.94 -13.46
CA TYR A 250 -12.81 2.50 -13.40
C TYR A 250 -14.01 2.13 -12.55
N ASP A 251 -14.97 1.41 -13.17
CA ASP A 251 -16.05 0.84 -12.41
C ASP A 251 -15.50 -0.20 -11.42
N ARG A 252 -16.29 -0.53 -10.42
CA ARG A 252 -15.93 -1.53 -9.41
C ARG A 252 -15.71 -2.94 -10.00
N SER A 253 -15.98 -3.14 -11.29
CA SER A 253 -15.72 -4.38 -12.04
C SER A 253 -14.38 -4.38 -12.77
N GLY A 254 -13.63 -3.28 -12.74
CA GLY A 254 -12.34 -3.13 -13.41
C GLY A 254 -12.45 -2.86 -14.91
N ARG A 255 -13.62 -2.48 -15.40
CA ARG A 255 -13.80 -2.01 -16.78
C ARG A 255 -13.71 -0.49 -16.82
N LEU A 256 -13.01 0.03 -17.80
CA LEU A 256 -13.06 1.45 -18.14
C LEU A 256 -14.50 1.80 -18.51
N ASP A 257 -15.11 2.76 -17.82
CA ASP A 257 -16.24 3.49 -18.35
C ASP A 257 -15.73 4.27 -19.58
N THR A 258 -15.94 3.70 -20.77
CA THR A 258 -15.71 4.45 -21.99
C THR A 258 -16.66 5.64 -21.97
N PRO A 259 -16.16 6.90 -22.00
CA PRO A 259 -17.03 8.04 -22.15
C PRO A 259 -17.87 7.83 -23.41
N GLY A 260 -19.19 7.86 -23.27
CA GLY A 260 -20.07 7.91 -24.43
C GLY A 260 -19.66 9.08 -25.34
N PRO A 261 -19.83 8.98 -26.65
CA PRO A 261 -19.49 10.07 -27.55
C PRO A 261 -20.19 11.35 -27.08
N PRO A 262 -19.50 12.51 -27.18
CA PRO A 262 -20.11 13.79 -26.82
C PRO A 262 -21.37 14.00 -27.65
N ALA A 263 -22.46 14.42 -27.00
CA ALA A 263 -23.73 14.74 -27.62
C ALA A 263 -23.65 15.96 -28.54
#